data_ccf2610994268da83c28a3ce412ee75c
#
_entry.id   ccf2610994268da83c28a3ce412ee75c
#
_cell.length_a   1.000
_cell.length_b   1.000
_cell.length_c   1.000
_cell.angle_alpha   90.00
_cell.angle_beta   90.00
_cell.angle_gamma   90.00
#
_symmetry.space_group_name_H-M   'P 1'
#
loop_
_entity.id
_entity.type
_entity.pdbx_description
1 polymer ?
#
loop_
_entity_poly.entity_id
_entity_poly.type
_entity_poly.pdbx_seq_one_letter_code
_entity_poly.pdbx_strand_id
1 'polypeptide(L)'
;MYRRLSALVGDVNPENLLGQGDAGLRSIGVTRQKSRYLLALADEVVSGALDLGLLDDLTVGDARDRLMELKGIGAWTADAYLLSALRFPDVFPVGDRALQVGTAEVVGLDTVPEPDELELLSVPWRPVRAAAARIIWHAYLKRRGRVEPADPTADREHTPPGPA
;
A
#
# COMPACT_ATOMS: atom_id res chain seq x y z
N MET A 1 15.57 -0.09 -1.83
CA MET A 1 15.22 1.35 -1.67
C MET A 1 15.06 1.72 -0.20
N TYR A 2 14.16 1.08 0.55
CA TYR A 2 13.89 1.38 1.97
C TYR A 2 15.16 1.47 2.84
N ARG A 3 16.06 0.46 2.80
CA ARG A 3 17.32 0.48 3.56
C ARG A 3 18.19 1.72 3.30
N ARG A 4 18.22 2.20 2.05
CA ARG A 4 18.97 3.43 1.70
C ARG A 4 18.28 4.66 2.28
N LEU A 5 16.95 4.68 2.28
CA LEU A 5 16.18 5.76 2.87
C LEU A 5 16.41 5.83 4.38
N SER A 6 16.25 4.70 5.10
CA SER A 6 16.52 4.65 6.55
C SER A 6 17.95 5.03 6.90
N ALA A 7 18.93 4.64 6.06
CA ALA A 7 20.33 5.05 6.28
C ALA A 7 20.54 6.56 6.10
N LEU A 8 19.75 7.22 5.23
CA LEU A 8 19.83 8.65 4.99
C LEU A 8 19.14 9.47 6.06
N VAL A 9 17.92 9.07 6.46
CA VAL A 9 17.05 9.89 7.32
C VAL A 9 17.05 9.43 8.80
N GLY A 10 17.63 8.26 9.10
CA GLY A 10 17.44 7.61 10.40
C GLY A 10 16.02 7.06 10.50
N ASP A 11 15.23 7.64 11.39
CA ASP A 11 13.80 7.33 11.45
C ASP A 11 13.07 7.88 10.23
N VAL A 12 12.35 6.98 9.55
CA VAL A 12 11.55 7.35 8.38
C VAL A 12 10.25 7.96 8.86
N ASN A 13 10.26 9.28 9.02
CA ASN A 13 9.10 10.11 9.37
C ASN A 13 9.03 11.32 8.43
N PRO A 14 7.87 12.02 8.38
CA PRO A 14 7.69 13.15 7.47
C PRO A 14 8.70 14.29 7.69
N GLU A 15 9.00 14.63 8.92
CA GLU A 15 9.91 15.73 9.27
C GLU A 15 11.33 15.45 8.77
N ASN A 16 11.82 14.24 9.01
CA ASN A 16 13.14 13.82 8.55
C ASN A 16 13.24 13.76 7.04
N LEU A 17 12.16 13.36 6.35
CA LEU A 17 12.08 13.39 4.88
C LEU A 17 12.17 14.81 4.34
N LEU A 18 11.41 15.75 4.92
CA LEU A 18 11.45 17.16 4.55
C LEU A 18 12.84 17.77 4.79
N GLY A 19 13.48 17.40 5.91
CA GLY A 19 14.83 17.86 6.24
C GLY A 19 15.90 17.48 5.21
N GLN A 20 15.74 16.36 4.49
CA GLN A 20 16.66 15.93 3.45
C GLN A 20 16.43 16.66 2.11
N GLY A 21 15.22 17.07 1.83
CA GLY A 21 14.84 17.71 0.59
C GLY A 21 15.05 16.86 -0.67
N ASP A 22 14.83 17.46 -1.83
CA ASP A 22 14.97 16.76 -3.12
C ASP A 22 16.39 16.25 -3.36
N ALA A 23 17.39 17.03 -3.02
CA ALA A 23 18.80 16.68 -3.26
C ALA A 23 19.22 15.43 -2.46
N GLY A 24 18.86 15.36 -1.18
CA GLY A 24 19.15 14.20 -0.31
C GLY A 24 18.47 12.93 -0.82
N LEU A 25 17.17 13.00 -1.13
CA LEU A 25 16.43 11.84 -1.65
C LEU A 25 17.00 11.35 -3.00
N ARG A 26 17.40 12.27 -3.88
CA ARG A 26 17.99 11.89 -5.16
C ARG A 26 19.38 11.27 -5.03
N SER A 27 20.17 11.66 -4.04
CA SER A 27 21.49 11.09 -3.80
C SER A 27 21.48 9.58 -3.55
N ILE A 28 20.37 9.05 -3.02
CA ILE A 28 20.19 7.63 -2.77
C ILE A 28 19.46 6.88 -3.89
N GLY A 29 19.22 7.55 -5.05
CA GLY A 29 18.62 6.95 -6.23
C GLY A 29 17.09 7.07 -6.31
N VAL A 30 16.46 7.95 -5.52
CA VAL A 30 15.06 8.32 -5.72
C VAL A 30 14.93 9.19 -6.97
N THR A 31 14.00 8.84 -7.88
CA THR A 31 13.77 9.65 -9.07
C THR A 31 13.18 11.01 -8.69
N ARG A 32 13.41 12.05 -9.54
CA ARG A 32 12.86 13.40 -9.31
C ARG A 32 11.35 13.38 -9.07
N GLN A 33 10.61 12.58 -9.81
CA GLN A 33 9.17 12.47 -9.66
C GLN A 33 8.78 11.87 -8.30
N LYS A 34 9.41 10.75 -7.90
CA LYS A 34 9.15 10.12 -6.60
C LYS A 34 9.57 11.02 -5.44
N SER A 35 10.69 11.73 -5.56
CA SER A 35 11.13 12.68 -4.54
C SER A 35 10.08 13.77 -4.31
N ARG A 36 9.56 14.38 -5.39
CA ARG A 36 8.49 15.38 -5.28
C ARG A 36 7.23 14.84 -4.61
N TYR A 37 6.84 13.59 -4.92
CA TYR A 37 5.65 12.98 -4.31
C TYR A 37 5.86 12.67 -2.83
N LEU A 38 7.04 12.16 -2.47
CA LEU A 38 7.38 11.89 -1.06
C LEU A 38 7.41 13.17 -0.23
N LEU A 39 8.01 14.25 -0.75
CA LEU A 39 8.07 15.53 -0.06
C LEU A 39 6.70 16.18 0.04
N ALA A 40 5.86 16.11 -1.00
CA ALA A 40 4.50 16.63 -0.95
C ALA A 40 3.66 15.87 0.08
N LEU A 41 3.74 14.55 0.12
CA LEU A 41 3.06 13.74 1.13
C LEU A 41 3.53 14.06 2.54
N ALA A 42 4.84 14.22 2.74
CA ALA A 42 5.39 14.56 4.04
C ALA A 42 4.92 15.95 4.51
N ASP A 43 4.82 16.92 3.60
CA ASP A 43 4.31 18.27 3.88
C ASP A 43 2.82 18.26 4.26
N GLU A 44 1.99 17.49 3.57
CA GLU A 44 0.57 17.32 3.90
C GLU A 44 0.38 16.73 5.31
N VAL A 45 1.24 15.79 5.72
CA VAL A 45 1.17 15.20 7.07
C VAL A 45 1.66 16.19 8.13
N VAL A 46 2.81 16.86 7.90
CA VAL A 46 3.37 17.81 8.88
C VAL A 46 2.49 19.03 9.04
N SER A 47 1.88 19.52 7.96
CA SER A 47 0.94 20.66 8.03
C SER A 47 -0.41 20.31 8.68
N GLY A 48 -0.69 19.03 8.90
CA GLY A 48 -1.98 18.56 9.41
C GLY A 48 -3.10 18.55 8.36
N ALA A 49 -2.79 18.81 7.08
CA ALA A 49 -3.76 18.70 5.99
C ALA A 49 -4.16 17.24 5.73
N LEU A 50 -3.26 16.31 6.03
CA LEU A 50 -3.51 14.87 6.04
C LEU A 50 -3.28 14.30 7.43
N ASP A 51 -4.36 13.90 8.09
CA ASP A 51 -4.29 13.08 9.31
C ASP A 51 -4.48 11.61 8.93
N LEU A 52 -3.39 10.84 8.98
CA LEU A 52 -3.42 9.41 8.65
C LEU A 52 -4.21 8.60 9.69
N GLY A 53 -4.31 9.08 10.93
CA GLY A 53 -5.06 8.40 11.99
C GLY A 53 -6.56 8.42 11.75
N LEU A 54 -7.08 9.45 11.07
CA LEU A 54 -8.50 9.52 10.73
C LEU A 54 -8.94 8.56 9.62
N LEU A 55 -7.99 8.01 8.86
CA LEU A 55 -8.33 7.06 7.79
C LEU A 55 -8.90 5.74 8.32
N ASP A 56 -8.54 5.35 9.53
CA ASP A 56 -9.02 4.10 10.15
C ASP A 56 -10.54 4.15 10.48
N ASP A 57 -11.08 5.36 10.66
CA ASP A 57 -12.49 5.59 10.99
C ASP A 57 -13.39 5.73 9.74
N LEU A 58 -12.78 5.77 8.56
CA LEU A 58 -13.50 5.93 7.29
C LEU A 58 -13.95 4.59 6.70
N THR A 59 -14.90 4.65 5.78
CA THR A 59 -15.17 3.50 4.90
C THR A 59 -13.99 3.27 3.95
N VAL A 60 -13.87 2.05 3.40
CA VAL A 60 -12.84 1.74 2.39
C VAL A 60 -12.88 2.72 1.21
N GLY A 61 -14.12 3.08 0.76
CA GLY A 61 -14.31 4.02 -0.34
C GLY A 61 -13.82 5.42 0.00
N ASP A 62 -14.28 5.97 1.12
CA ASP A 62 -13.91 7.32 1.55
C ASP A 62 -12.41 7.43 1.84
N ALA A 63 -11.81 6.43 2.49
CA ALA A 63 -10.38 6.40 2.76
C ALA A 63 -9.55 6.34 1.45
N ARG A 64 -10.01 5.54 0.47
CA ARG A 64 -9.40 5.48 -0.87
C ARG A 64 -9.46 6.84 -1.56
N ASP A 65 -10.66 7.45 -1.61
CA ASP A 65 -10.86 8.74 -2.28
C ASP A 65 -9.99 9.82 -1.63
N ARG A 66 -9.94 9.86 -0.30
CA ARG A 66 -9.07 10.78 0.45
C ARG A 66 -7.59 10.61 0.11
N LEU A 67 -7.11 9.37 0.00
CA LEU A 67 -5.74 9.08 -0.41
C LEU A 67 -5.46 9.48 -1.86
N MET A 68 -6.43 9.31 -2.76
CA MET A 68 -6.28 9.64 -4.18
C MET A 68 -6.28 11.16 -4.47
N GLU A 69 -6.73 12.00 -3.55
CA GLU A 69 -6.56 13.46 -3.62
C GLU A 69 -5.07 13.85 -3.54
N LEU A 70 -4.23 13.00 -2.95
CA LEU A 70 -2.81 13.28 -2.78
C LEU A 70 -2.05 13.09 -4.08
N LYS A 71 -1.21 14.07 -4.40
CA LYS A 71 -0.41 14.06 -5.63
C LYS A 71 0.53 12.86 -5.69
N GLY A 72 0.32 12.00 -6.67
CA GLY A 72 1.15 10.80 -6.89
C GLY A 72 0.61 9.54 -6.25
N ILE A 73 -0.52 9.61 -5.57
CA ILE A 73 -1.27 8.46 -5.08
C ILE A 73 -2.36 8.13 -6.09
N GLY A 74 -2.23 7.01 -6.77
CA GLY A 74 -3.30 6.45 -7.62
C GLY A 74 -4.03 5.32 -6.90
N ALA A 75 -5.10 4.81 -7.53
CA ALA A 75 -5.97 3.78 -6.96
C ALA A 75 -5.19 2.56 -6.44
N TRP A 76 -4.24 2.04 -7.22
CA TRP A 76 -3.41 0.92 -6.80
C TRP A 76 -2.59 1.23 -5.54
N THR A 77 -2.00 2.43 -5.44
CA THR A 77 -1.21 2.83 -4.26
C THR A 77 -2.09 3.00 -3.04
N ALA A 78 -3.27 3.61 -3.21
CA ALA A 78 -4.26 3.76 -2.14
C ALA A 78 -4.69 2.37 -1.63
N ASP A 79 -5.09 1.46 -2.52
CA ASP A 79 -5.49 0.10 -2.15
C ASP A 79 -4.38 -0.67 -1.45
N ALA A 80 -3.14 -0.57 -1.95
CA ALA A 80 -1.98 -1.22 -1.33
C ALA A 80 -1.72 -0.70 0.09
N TYR A 81 -1.91 0.61 0.32
CA TYR A 81 -1.80 1.22 1.64
C TYR A 81 -2.92 0.75 2.58
N LEU A 82 -4.17 0.82 2.14
CA LEU A 82 -5.34 0.38 2.91
C LEU A 82 -5.23 -1.11 3.30
N LEU A 83 -4.77 -1.95 2.38
CA LEU A 83 -4.62 -3.38 2.62
C LEU A 83 -3.44 -3.70 3.54
N SER A 84 -2.28 -3.06 3.33
CA SER A 84 -1.03 -3.46 3.97
C SER A 84 -0.75 -2.70 5.26
N ALA A 85 -1.01 -1.39 5.30
CA ALA A 85 -0.73 -0.53 6.44
C ALA A 85 -1.93 -0.46 7.39
N LEU A 86 -3.11 -0.14 6.88
CA LEU A 86 -4.34 0.01 7.68
C LEU A 86 -5.11 -1.31 7.86
N ARG A 87 -4.75 -2.36 7.10
CA ARG A 87 -5.32 -3.70 7.23
C ARG A 87 -6.85 -3.78 7.08
N PHE A 88 -7.40 -2.90 6.24
CA PHE A 88 -8.82 -2.96 5.91
C PHE A 88 -9.18 -4.36 5.37
N PRO A 89 -10.23 -5.01 5.90
CA PRO A 89 -10.51 -6.42 5.58
C PRO A 89 -11.06 -6.61 4.16
N ASP A 90 -11.74 -5.61 3.59
CA ASP A 90 -12.45 -5.75 2.32
C ASP A 90 -11.87 -4.87 1.20
N VAL A 91 -10.54 -4.79 1.12
CA VAL A 91 -9.81 -4.14 0.02
C VAL A 91 -9.32 -5.19 -0.97
N PHE A 92 -9.50 -4.93 -2.28
CA PHE A 92 -9.03 -5.80 -3.34
C PHE A 92 -8.43 -4.95 -4.47
N PRO A 93 -7.10 -4.87 -4.60
CA PRO A 93 -6.42 -4.00 -5.57
C PRO A 93 -6.57 -4.49 -7.01
N VAL A 94 -7.73 -4.27 -7.64
CA VAL A 94 -8.05 -4.78 -8.98
C VAL A 94 -7.10 -4.29 -10.08
N GLY A 95 -6.46 -3.13 -9.88
CA GLY A 95 -5.42 -2.61 -10.77
C GLY A 95 -4.05 -3.28 -10.64
N ASP A 96 -3.89 -4.25 -9.72
CA ASP A 96 -2.61 -4.95 -9.54
C ASP A 96 -2.47 -6.09 -10.55
N ARG A 97 -1.46 -5.99 -11.43
CA ARG A 97 -1.23 -6.99 -12.47
C ARG A 97 -0.91 -8.38 -11.93
N ALA A 98 -0.20 -8.46 -10.82
CA ALA A 98 0.10 -9.76 -10.19
C ALA A 98 -1.17 -10.40 -9.62
N LEU A 99 -2.07 -9.59 -9.08
CA LEU A 99 -3.36 -10.06 -8.61
C LEU A 99 -4.28 -10.52 -9.75
N GLN A 100 -4.33 -9.78 -10.86
CA GLN A 100 -5.08 -10.19 -12.06
C GLN A 100 -4.60 -11.55 -12.58
N VAL A 101 -3.28 -11.68 -12.81
CA VAL A 101 -2.68 -12.93 -13.28
C VAL A 101 -2.84 -14.05 -12.25
N GLY A 102 -2.58 -13.76 -10.98
CA GLY A 102 -2.73 -14.73 -9.90
C GLY A 102 -4.15 -15.24 -9.75
N THR A 103 -5.15 -14.38 -9.90
CA THR A 103 -6.57 -14.78 -9.89
C THR A 103 -6.90 -15.69 -11.06
N ALA A 104 -6.49 -15.32 -12.28
CA ALA A 104 -6.71 -16.19 -13.44
C ALA A 104 -6.13 -17.60 -13.22
N GLU A 105 -4.92 -17.68 -12.68
CA GLU A 105 -4.24 -18.96 -12.41
C GLU A 105 -4.90 -19.77 -11.27
N VAL A 106 -5.44 -19.12 -10.25
CA VAL A 106 -6.07 -19.80 -9.10
C VAL A 106 -7.48 -20.25 -9.41
N VAL A 107 -8.25 -19.43 -10.14
CA VAL A 107 -9.64 -19.70 -10.52
C VAL A 107 -9.73 -20.56 -11.77
N GLY A 108 -8.65 -20.64 -12.56
CA GLY A 108 -8.61 -21.44 -13.79
C GLY A 108 -9.25 -20.72 -14.99
N LEU A 109 -9.00 -19.42 -15.14
CA LEU A 109 -9.47 -18.66 -16.29
C LEU A 109 -8.52 -18.81 -17.47
N ASP A 110 -9.05 -18.85 -18.68
CA ASP A 110 -8.25 -18.92 -19.92
C ASP A 110 -7.57 -17.58 -20.25
N THR A 111 -8.12 -16.47 -19.75
CA THR A 111 -7.61 -15.11 -19.97
C THR A 111 -7.40 -14.38 -18.64
N VAL A 112 -6.48 -13.43 -18.64
CA VAL A 112 -6.24 -12.58 -17.48
C VAL A 112 -7.33 -11.50 -17.43
N PRO A 113 -8.12 -11.42 -16.34
CA PRO A 113 -9.23 -10.49 -16.26
C PRO A 113 -8.74 -9.03 -16.22
N GLU A 114 -9.48 -8.15 -16.84
CA GLU A 114 -9.34 -6.71 -16.69
C GLU A 114 -9.85 -6.24 -15.31
N PRO A 115 -9.51 -5.03 -14.85
CA PRO A 115 -9.88 -4.56 -13.51
C PRO A 115 -11.36 -4.69 -13.17
N ASP A 116 -12.25 -4.34 -14.09
CA ASP A 116 -13.71 -4.40 -13.88
C ASP A 116 -14.21 -5.84 -13.76
N GLU A 117 -13.65 -6.75 -14.56
CA GLU A 117 -13.94 -8.18 -14.46
C GLU A 117 -13.43 -8.75 -13.15
N LEU A 118 -12.23 -8.33 -12.74
CA LEU A 118 -11.63 -8.77 -11.48
C LEU A 118 -12.41 -8.27 -10.26
N GLU A 119 -12.98 -7.06 -10.31
CA GLU A 119 -13.88 -6.56 -9.26
C GLU A 119 -15.10 -7.49 -9.10
N LEU A 120 -15.74 -7.88 -10.21
CA LEU A 120 -16.87 -8.80 -10.19
C LEU A 120 -16.51 -10.19 -9.67
N LEU A 121 -15.35 -10.71 -10.08
CA LEU A 121 -14.84 -12.00 -9.62
C LEU A 121 -14.54 -12.00 -8.11
N SER A 122 -14.22 -10.85 -7.55
CA SER A 122 -13.91 -10.70 -6.11
C SER A 122 -15.14 -10.65 -5.21
N VAL A 123 -16.34 -10.40 -5.75
CA VAL A 123 -17.58 -10.23 -4.97
C VAL A 123 -17.87 -11.39 -4.00
N PRO A 124 -17.70 -12.68 -4.38
CA PRO A 124 -17.94 -13.79 -3.46
C PRO A 124 -17.00 -13.82 -2.25
N TRP A 125 -15.90 -13.10 -2.27
CA TRP A 125 -14.91 -13.04 -1.17
C TRP A 125 -15.18 -11.93 -0.16
N ARG A 126 -16.22 -11.12 -0.36
CA ARG A 126 -16.68 -10.13 0.62
C ARG A 126 -17.13 -10.81 1.91
N PRO A 127 -16.90 -10.22 3.07
CA PRO A 127 -16.27 -8.93 3.36
C PRO A 127 -14.75 -9.04 3.66
N VAL A 128 -14.08 -10.10 3.20
CA VAL A 128 -12.67 -10.41 3.55
C VAL A 128 -11.77 -10.49 2.31
N ARG A 129 -12.04 -9.69 1.30
CA ARG A 129 -11.29 -9.68 0.03
C ARG A 129 -9.79 -9.44 0.21
N ALA A 130 -9.37 -8.73 1.25
CA ALA A 130 -7.95 -8.53 1.57
C ALA A 130 -7.23 -9.85 1.85
N ALA A 131 -7.89 -10.82 2.52
CA ALA A 131 -7.33 -12.15 2.73
C ALA A 131 -7.17 -12.90 1.40
N ALA A 132 -8.19 -12.85 0.54
CA ALA A 132 -8.12 -13.44 -0.80
C ALA A 132 -6.97 -12.84 -1.62
N ALA A 133 -6.80 -11.52 -1.63
CA ALA A 133 -5.70 -10.84 -2.31
C ALA A 133 -4.33 -11.34 -1.82
N ARG A 134 -4.11 -11.44 -0.51
CA ARG A 134 -2.86 -11.93 0.08
C ARG A 134 -2.57 -13.38 -0.31
N ILE A 135 -3.58 -14.26 -0.27
CA ILE A 135 -3.44 -15.67 -0.66
C ILE A 135 -3.07 -15.78 -2.15
N ILE A 136 -3.74 -15.01 -3.01
CA ILE A 136 -3.48 -15.00 -4.45
C ILE A 136 -2.08 -14.47 -4.75
N TRP A 137 -1.64 -13.37 -4.12
CA TRP A 137 -0.27 -12.86 -4.26
C TRP A 137 0.77 -13.87 -3.80
N HIS A 138 0.54 -14.52 -2.66
CA HIS A 138 1.44 -15.58 -2.17
C HIS A 138 1.55 -16.72 -3.19
N ALA A 139 0.44 -17.22 -3.70
CA ALA A 139 0.41 -18.26 -4.72
C ALA A 139 1.13 -17.82 -6.01
N TYR A 140 0.88 -16.58 -6.47
CA TYR A 140 1.52 -15.98 -7.63
C TYR A 140 3.05 -15.91 -7.47
N LEU A 141 3.55 -15.41 -6.33
CA LEU A 141 4.97 -15.30 -6.03
C LEU A 141 5.63 -16.68 -5.93
N LYS A 142 4.99 -17.61 -5.21
CA LYS A 142 5.50 -18.98 -5.04
C LYS A 142 5.69 -19.72 -6.37
N ARG A 143 4.71 -19.62 -7.28
CA ARG A 143 4.80 -20.22 -8.62
C ARG A 143 5.95 -19.66 -9.46
N ARG A 144 6.40 -18.43 -9.17
CA ARG A 144 7.52 -17.75 -9.86
C ARG A 144 8.84 -17.84 -9.11
N GLY A 145 8.92 -18.70 -8.08
CA GLY A 145 10.13 -18.85 -7.26
C GLY A 145 10.55 -17.59 -6.52
N ARG A 146 9.60 -16.66 -6.29
CA ARG A 146 9.82 -15.44 -5.52
C ARG A 146 9.33 -15.62 -4.09
N VAL A 147 10.09 -15.06 -3.14
CA VAL A 147 9.67 -15.01 -1.74
C VAL A 147 8.95 -13.67 -1.52
N GLU A 148 7.84 -13.71 -0.81
CA GLU A 148 7.17 -12.50 -0.36
C GLU A 148 8.14 -11.67 0.50
N PRO A 149 8.29 -10.36 0.27
CA PRO A 149 9.10 -9.53 1.13
C PRO A 149 8.58 -9.63 2.57
N ALA A 150 9.48 -9.85 3.54
CA ALA A 150 9.09 -9.82 4.94
C ALA A 150 8.36 -8.51 5.24
N ASP A 151 7.22 -8.59 5.92
CA ASP A 151 6.46 -7.42 6.35
C ASP A 151 7.36 -6.59 7.30
N PRO A 152 7.77 -5.37 6.92
CA PRO A 152 8.65 -4.55 7.77
C PRO A 152 7.96 -4.09 9.06
N THR A 153 6.66 -4.35 9.20
CA THR A 153 5.86 -4.00 10.38
C THR A 153 5.51 -5.21 11.25
N ALA A 154 5.91 -6.42 10.86
CA ALA A 154 5.60 -7.64 11.59
C ALA A 154 6.17 -7.66 13.03
N ASP A 155 7.28 -6.94 13.25
CA ASP A 155 7.94 -6.86 14.57
C ASP A 155 7.38 -5.73 15.47
N ARG A 156 6.41 -4.95 15.00
CA ARG A 156 5.71 -3.99 15.86
C ARG A 156 4.66 -4.80 16.65
N GLU A 157 5.06 -5.24 17.83
CA GLU A 157 4.15 -5.85 18.80
C GLU A 157 2.91 -4.96 18.97
N HIS A 158 1.78 -5.56 18.64
CA HIS A 158 0.48 -4.98 18.96
C HIS A 158 0.37 -4.98 20.49
N THR A 159 0.76 -3.87 21.12
CA THR A 159 0.47 -3.65 22.54
C THR A 159 -1.04 -3.40 22.63
N PRO A 160 -1.83 -4.34 23.17
CA PRO A 160 -3.26 -4.11 23.33
C PRO A 160 -3.44 -2.92 24.31
N PRO A 161 -4.47 -2.08 24.10
CA PRO A 161 -4.83 -1.04 25.05
C PRO A 161 -5.05 -1.72 26.41
N GLY A 162 -4.37 -1.21 27.45
CA GLY A 162 -4.55 -1.68 28.82
C GLY A 162 -6.00 -1.57 29.25
N PRO A 163 -6.44 -2.43 30.19
CA PRO A 163 -7.81 -2.39 30.70
C PRO A 163 -8.06 -1.04 31.39
N ALA A 164 -9.22 -0.45 31.08
CA ALA A 164 -9.72 0.78 31.71
C ALA A 164 -10.12 0.53 33.16
#